data_afec1e6d8747d55ff5cd85aa0c2a9700
#
_entry.id   afec1e6d8747d55ff5cd85aa0c2a9700
#
_cell.length_a   1.000
_cell.length_b   1.000
_cell.length_c   1.000
_cell.angle_alpha   90.00
_cell.angle_beta   90.00
_cell.angle_gamma   90.00
#
_symmetry.space_group_name_H-M   'P 1'
#
loop_
_entity.id
_entity.type
_entity.pdbx_description
1 polymer ?
#
loop_
_entity_poly.entity_id
_entity_poly.type
_entity_poly.pdbx_seq_one_letter_code
_entity_poly.pdbx_strand_id
1 'polypeptide(L)'
;IRGGKFLIRCIHQRQQTIHKIATEILRHQRDFLDKGLGHLKSLNMATVAADVGVHETTVSRAIAGKYIATPHGVFELKYFFTHGVKTESGEDMSNTSVKNAISELIKHEAKHKPLSDDKLAALLDKQGIKVARRTIAKYREALGILPSHLRKEFSSVPSKEPKARKAKSAPADEAAAESAS
;
A
#
# COMPACT_ATOMS: atom_id res chain seq x y z
N ILE A 1 -32.91 30.75 -33.37
CA ILE A 1 -33.64 30.04 -32.28
C ILE A 1 -33.32 28.52 -32.30
N ARG A 2 -33.31 27.84 -33.46
CA ARG A 2 -33.08 26.39 -33.56
C ARG A 2 -31.66 25.98 -33.08
N GLY A 3 -30.62 26.75 -33.43
CA GLY A 3 -29.25 26.48 -33.00
C GLY A 3 -29.05 26.60 -31.49
N GLY A 4 -29.69 27.58 -30.84
CA GLY A 4 -29.59 27.73 -29.39
C GLY A 4 -30.24 26.56 -28.62
N LYS A 5 -31.42 26.10 -29.06
CA LYS A 5 -32.08 24.93 -28.46
C LYS A 5 -31.22 23.64 -28.62
N PHE A 6 -30.60 23.47 -29.76
CA PHE A 6 -29.67 22.33 -30.00
C PHE A 6 -28.47 22.37 -29.05
N LEU A 7 -27.82 23.51 -28.89
CA LEU A 7 -26.68 23.67 -27.99
C LEU A 7 -27.05 23.40 -26.52
N ILE A 8 -28.19 23.93 -26.06
CA ILE A 8 -28.69 23.66 -24.69
C ILE A 8 -28.93 22.16 -24.49
N ARG A 9 -29.52 21.47 -25.47
CA ARG A 9 -29.75 20.03 -25.39
C ARG A 9 -28.43 19.24 -25.32
N CYS A 10 -27.42 19.60 -26.11
CA CYS A 10 -26.11 18.98 -26.08
C CYS A 10 -25.44 19.14 -24.72
N ILE A 11 -25.49 20.35 -24.13
CA ILE A 11 -24.92 20.62 -22.82
C ILE A 11 -25.65 19.78 -21.75
N HIS A 12 -26.95 19.75 -21.77
CA HIS A 12 -27.75 18.98 -20.83
C HIS A 12 -27.47 17.48 -20.92
N GLN A 13 -27.41 16.93 -22.13
CA GLN A 13 -27.06 15.53 -22.35
C GLN A 13 -25.65 15.19 -21.82
N ARG A 14 -24.68 16.09 -22.05
CA ARG A 14 -23.33 15.92 -21.49
C ARG A 14 -23.34 15.92 -19.98
N GLN A 15 -24.05 16.83 -19.33
CA GLN A 15 -24.18 16.88 -17.87
C GLN A 15 -24.81 15.61 -17.31
N GLN A 16 -25.89 15.13 -17.93
CA GLN A 16 -26.54 13.88 -17.54
C GLN A 16 -25.60 12.67 -17.67
N THR A 17 -24.81 12.60 -18.75
CA THR A 17 -23.84 11.51 -18.95
C THR A 17 -22.77 11.53 -17.85
N ILE A 18 -22.19 12.69 -17.54
CA ILE A 18 -21.18 12.84 -16.47
C ILE A 18 -21.80 12.45 -15.13
N HIS A 19 -23.02 12.90 -14.83
CA HIS A 19 -23.70 12.58 -13.58
C HIS A 19 -23.94 11.07 -13.43
N LYS A 20 -24.43 10.40 -14.47
CA LYS A 20 -24.62 8.94 -14.46
C LYS A 20 -23.31 8.20 -14.22
N ILE A 21 -22.25 8.57 -14.93
CA ILE A 21 -20.91 7.95 -14.76
C ILE A 21 -20.40 8.17 -13.33
N ALA A 22 -20.50 9.38 -12.78
CA ALA A 22 -20.07 9.67 -11.42
C ALA A 22 -20.86 8.85 -10.39
N THR A 23 -22.19 8.74 -10.56
CA THR A 23 -23.05 7.94 -9.68
C THR A 23 -22.67 6.46 -9.70
N GLU A 24 -22.36 5.90 -10.87
CA GLU A 24 -21.92 4.50 -10.96
C GLU A 24 -20.54 4.29 -10.33
N ILE A 25 -19.61 5.21 -10.52
CA ILE A 25 -18.30 5.15 -9.83
C ILE A 25 -18.52 5.14 -8.31
N LEU A 26 -19.34 6.02 -7.77
CA LEU A 26 -19.64 6.08 -6.33
C LEU A 26 -20.31 4.80 -5.83
N ARG A 27 -21.20 4.20 -6.63
CA ARG A 27 -21.86 2.94 -6.29
C ARG A 27 -20.85 1.79 -6.14
N HIS A 28 -19.86 1.72 -7.04
CA HIS A 28 -18.82 0.70 -6.99
C HIS A 28 -17.79 0.98 -5.87
N GLN A 29 -17.55 2.26 -5.53
CA GLN A 29 -16.49 2.69 -4.61
C GLN A 29 -17.01 3.08 -3.21
N ARG A 30 -18.13 2.51 -2.75
CA ARG A 30 -18.71 2.79 -1.41
C ARG A 30 -17.70 2.52 -0.29
N ASP A 31 -16.99 1.39 -0.35
CA ASP A 31 -16.01 1.02 0.68
C ASP A 31 -14.86 2.02 0.77
N PHE A 32 -14.44 2.61 -0.37
CA PHE A 32 -13.48 3.70 -0.38
C PHE A 32 -14.01 4.95 0.32
N LEU A 33 -15.27 5.31 0.09
CA LEU A 33 -15.88 6.50 0.69
C LEU A 33 -16.03 6.35 2.21
N ASP A 34 -16.34 5.14 2.70
CA ASP A 34 -16.57 4.86 4.11
C ASP A 34 -15.27 4.59 4.88
N LYS A 35 -14.33 3.83 4.28
CA LYS A 35 -13.13 3.28 4.96
C LYS A 35 -11.82 3.88 4.48
N GLY A 36 -11.84 4.68 3.41
CA GLY A 36 -10.65 5.38 2.90
C GLY A 36 -9.83 4.63 1.85
N LEU A 37 -8.62 5.15 1.60
CA LEU A 37 -7.74 4.79 0.48
C LEU A 37 -7.36 3.30 0.38
N GLY A 38 -7.31 2.60 1.52
CA GLY A 38 -6.97 1.17 1.56
C GLY A 38 -8.04 0.25 0.96
N HIS A 39 -9.28 0.73 0.82
CA HIS A 39 -10.44 -0.06 0.38
C HIS A 39 -10.91 0.31 -1.03
N LEU A 40 -10.01 0.90 -1.84
CA LEU A 40 -10.29 1.20 -3.23
C LEU A 40 -10.43 -0.13 -4.00
N LYS A 41 -11.62 -0.38 -4.56
CA LYS A 41 -11.88 -1.55 -5.43
C LYS A 41 -11.35 -1.30 -6.84
N SER A 42 -10.99 -2.36 -7.53
CA SER A 42 -10.66 -2.24 -8.95
C SER A 42 -11.92 -1.93 -9.75
N LEU A 43 -11.81 -1.00 -10.68
CA LEU A 43 -12.91 -0.62 -11.56
C LEU A 43 -12.40 -0.44 -12.98
N ASN A 44 -13.08 -1.09 -13.93
CA ASN A 44 -12.76 -0.98 -15.34
C ASN A 44 -13.72 -0.02 -16.04
N MET A 45 -13.23 0.75 -17.01
CA MET A 45 -14.07 1.65 -17.82
C MET A 45 -15.14 0.90 -18.59
N ALA A 46 -14.86 -0.32 -19.05
CA ALA A 46 -15.84 -1.17 -19.74
C ALA A 46 -17.03 -1.54 -18.86
N THR A 47 -16.81 -1.82 -17.56
CA THR A 47 -17.88 -2.11 -16.61
C THR A 47 -18.80 -0.91 -16.44
N VAL A 48 -18.25 0.27 -16.16
CA VAL A 48 -19.05 1.49 -16.02
C VAL A 48 -19.78 1.86 -17.33
N ALA A 49 -19.13 1.63 -18.47
CA ALA A 49 -19.72 1.86 -19.78
C ALA A 49 -20.96 0.98 -20.01
N ALA A 50 -20.89 -0.30 -19.63
CA ALA A 50 -22.02 -1.24 -19.69
C ALA A 50 -23.16 -0.82 -18.75
N ASP A 51 -22.84 -0.45 -17.50
CA ASP A 51 -23.83 -0.04 -16.50
C ASP A 51 -24.58 1.25 -16.90
N VAL A 52 -23.87 2.20 -17.53
CA VAL A 52 -24.45 3.48 -17.98
C VAL A 52 -25.11 3.37 -19.37
N GLY A 53 -24.80 2.31 -20.13
CA GLY A 53 -25.30 2.12 -21.50
C GLY A 53 -24.62 3.04 -22.52
N VAL A 54 -23.31 3.29 -22.39
CA VAL A 54 -22.51 4.11 -23.31
C VAL A 54 -21.25 3.37 -23.73
N HIS A 55 -20.59 3.85 -24.78
CA HIS A 55 -19.31 3.29 -25.19
C HIS A 55 -18.17 3.69 -24.24
N GLU A 56 -17.17 2.82 -24.05
CA GLU A 56 -16.01 3.05 -23.16
C GLU A 56 -15.28 4.36 -23.46
N THR A 57 -15.12 4.71 -24.75
CA THR A 57 -14.51 5.98 -25.16
C THR A 57 -15.30 7.20 -24.68
N THR A 58 -16.61 7.09 -24.53
CA THR A 58 -17.48 8.15 -24.00
C THR A 58 -17.19 8.33 -22.51
N VAL A 59 -17.04 7.24 -21.76
CA VAL A 59 -16.65 7.28 -20.32
C VAL A 59 -15.29 7.95 -20.20
N SER A 60 -14.29 7.49 -20.94
CA SER A 60 -12.91 8.05 -20.92
C SER A 60 -12.89 9.55 -21.19
N ARG A 61 -13.62 10.03 -22.21
CA ARG A 61 -13.73 11.46 -22.52
C ARG A 61 -14.51 12.25 -21.47
N ALA A 62 -15.54 11.66 -20.88
CA ALA A 62 -16.37 12.32 -19.88
C ALA A 62 -15.60 12.56 -18.56
N ILE A 63 -14.73 11.62 -18.15
CA ILE A 63 -13.97 11.70 -16.89
C ILE A 63 -12.67 12.50 -17.01
N ALA A 64 -12.15 12.71 -18.22
CA ALA A 64 -10.87 13.39 -18.45
C ALA A 64 -10.87 14.81 -17.85
N GLY A 65 -9.88 15.10 -16.99
CA GLY A 65 -9.73 16.39 -16.32
C GLY A 65 -10.91 16.78 -15.43
N LYS A 66 -11.62 15.79 -14.88
CA LYS A 66 -12.72 16.00 -13.93
C LYS A 66 -12.32 15.48 -12.55
N TYR A 67 -12.73 16.23 -11.52
CA TYR A 67 -12.42 15.94 -10.13
C TYR A 67 -13.71 15.75 -9.34
N ILE A 68 -13.63 14.97 -8.28
CA ILE A 68 -14.68 14.77 -7.30
C ILE A 68 -14.16 15.06 -5.90
N ALA A 69 -14.92 15.80 -5.12
CA ALA A 69 -14.63 16.00 -3.70
C ALA A 69 -15.23 14.85 -2.90
N THR A 70 -14.41 14.21 -2.09
CA THR A 70 -14.79 13.11 -1.19
C THR A 70 -14.41 13.46 0.25
N PRO A 71 -14.90 12.75 1.27
CA PRO A 71 -14.49 12.95 2.66
C PRO A 71 -12.97 12.79 2.87
N HIS A 72 -12.31 12.02 2.00
CA HIS A 72 -10.88 11.73 2.06
C HIS A 72 -10.02 12.66 1.19
N GLY A 73 -10.61 13.66 0.54
CA GLY A 73 -9.93 14.62 -0.33
C GLY A 73 -10.53 14.75 -1.72
N VAL A 74 -9.84 15.53 -2.55
CA VAL A 74 -10.24 15.75 -3.95
C VAL A 74 -9.44 14.81 -4.84
N PHE A 75 -10.14 14.01 -5.63
CA PHE A 75 -9.54 13.02 -6.54
C PHE A 75 -9.99 13.25 -7.96
N GLU A 76 -9.10 12.99 -8.92
CA GLU A 76 -9.48 12.92 -10.33
C GLU A 76 -10.38 11.69 -10.53
N LEU A 77 -11.46 11.82 -11.33
CA LEU A 77 -12.35 10.67 -11.63
C LEU A 77 -11.61 9.49 -12.25
N LYS A 78 -10.52 9.76 -12.98
CA LYS A 78 -9.66 8.73 -13.56
C LYS A 78 -8.94 7.88 -12.50
N TYR A 79 -8.72 8.40 -11.30
CA TYR A 79 -8.07 7.72 -10.17
C TYR A 79 -8.82 6.44 -9.74
N PHE A 80 -10.15 6.42 -9.89
CA PHE A 80 -10.97 5.27 -9.54
C PHE A 80 -10.89 4.10 -10.52
N PHE A 81 -10.35 4.35 -11.73
CA PHE A 81 -10.17 3.32 -12.75
C PHE A 81 -8.79 2.71 -12.65
N THR A 82 -8.67 1.69 -11.82
CA THR A 82 -7.41 0.97 -11.57
C THR A 82 -7.56 -0.50 -11.91
N HIS A 83 -6.49 -1.08 -12.44
CA HIS A 83 -6.44 -2.53 -12.62
C HIS A 83 -6.39 -3.22 -11.26
N GLY A 84 -7.15 -4.31 -11.13
CA GLY A 84 -7.24 -5.09 -9.91
C GLY A 84 -6.18 -6.17 -9.80
N VAL A 85 -5.90 -6.55 -8.56
CA VAL A 85 -5.23 -7.80 -8.20
C VAL A 85 -6.29 -8.70 -7.57
N LYS A 86 -6.41 -9.93 -8.05
CA LYS A 86 -7.38 -10.90 -7.53
C LYS A 86 -7.04 -11.24 -6.07
N THR A 87 -8.02 -11.14 -5.19
CA THR A 87 -7.94 -11.63 -3.81
C THR A 87 -8.61 -12.99 -3.70
N GLU A 88 -8.32 -13.75 -2.65
CA GLU A 88 -8.99 -15.03 -2.37
C GLU A 88 -10.49 -14.88 -2.13
N SER A 89 -10.90 -13.74 -1.59
CA SER A 89 -12.31 -13.43 -1.33
C SER A 89 -13.12 -13.10 -2.58
N GLY A 90 -12.50 -13.14 -3.78
CA GLY A 90 -13.17 -12.82 -5.06
C GLY A 90 -13.39 -11.33 -5.30
N GLU A 91 -12.99 -10.46 -4.38
CA GLU A 91 -13.02 -9.02 -4.57
C GLU A 91 -11.70 -8.56 -5.20
N ASP A 92 -11.77 -7.87 -6.32
CA ASP A 92 -10.60 -7.30 -6.98
C ASP A 92 -10.13 -6.03 -6.25
N MET A 93 -9.03 -6.15 -5.49
CA MET A 93 -8.39 -4.97 -4.89
C MET A 93 -7.62 -4.16 -5.94
N SER A 94 -7.63 -2.84 -5.80
CA SER A 94 -6.88 -1.98 -6.70
C SER A 94 -5.37 -2.10 -6.47
N ASN A 95 -4.56 -1.90 -7.53
CA ASN A 95 -3.11 -1.82 -7.42
C ASN A 95 -2.65 -0.75 -6.42
N THR A 96 -3.42 0.31 -6.27
CA THR A 96 -3.15 1.41 -5.32
C THR A 96 -3.33 0.94 -3.87
N SER A 97 -4.38 0.16 -3.59
CA SER A 97 -4.60 -0.42 -2.26
C SER A 97 -3.48 -1.37 -1.86
N VAL A 98 -3.02 -2.22 -2.79
CA VAL A 98 -1.88 -3.12 -2.55
C VAL A 98 -0.59 -2.34 -2.28
N LYS A 99 -0.31 -1.27 -3.05
CA LYS A 99 0.85 -0.40 -2.80
C LYS A 99 0.79 0.27 -1.42
N ASN A 100 -0.39 0.73 -1.01
CA ASN A 100 -0.58 1.31 0.31
C ASN A 100 -0.33 0.27 1.42
N ALA A 101 -0.84 -0.96 1.28
CA ALA A 101 -0.60 -2.04 2.22
C ALA A 101 0.90 -2.37 2.33
N ILE A 102 1.63 -2.43 1.21
CA ILE A 102 3.09 -2.63 1.20
C ILE A 102 3.80 -1.48 1.94
N SER A 103 3.41 -0.23 1.67
CA SER A 103 3.99 0.95 2.32
C SER A 103 3.78 0.93 3.84
N GLU A 104 2.58 0.58 4.31
CA GLU A 104 2.27 0.45 5.73
C GLU A 104 3.08 -0.67 6.40
N LEU A 105 3.18 -1.85 5.77
CA LEU A 105 4.00 -2.95 6.30
C LEU A 105 5.48 -2.56 6.44
N ILE A 106 6.01 -1.80 5.48
CA ILE A 106 7.40 -1.34 5.51
C ILE A 106 7.61 -0.22 6.55
N LYS A 107 6.65 0.68 6.74
CA LYS A 107 6.72 1.71 7.80
C LYS A 107 6.81 1.12 9.21
N HIS A 108 6.16 -0.02 9.42
CA HIS A 108 6.15 -0.73 10.71
C HIS A 108 7.22 -1.81 10.83
N GLU A 109 8.14 -1.93 9.86
CA GLU A 109 9.22 -2.92 9.92
C GLU A 109 10.31 -2.55 10.93
N ALA A 110 10.94 -3.57 11.50
CA ALA A 110 12.11 -3.38 12.37
C ALA A 110 13.35 -3.05 11.52
N LYS A 111 13.99 -1.91 11.77
CA LYS A 111 15.16 -1.41 11.01
C LYS A 111 16.34 -2.37 10.99
N HIS A 112 16.52 -3.18 12.06
CA HIS A 112 17.56 -4.21 12.13
C HIS A 112 17.28 -5.47 11.32
N LYS A 113 15.99 -5.73 11.00
CA LYS A 113 15.54 -6.93 10.29
C LYS A 113 14.46 -6.57 9.28
N PRO A 114 14.81 -5.82 8.22
CA PRO A 114 13.84 -5.41 7.23
C PRO A 114 13.16 -6.59 6.53
N LEU A 115 11.91 -6.40 6.13
CA LEU A 115 11.10 -7.41 5.48
C LEU A 115 11.60 -7.64 4.04
N SER A 116 11.88 -8.89 3.69
CA SER A 116 12.15 -9.27 2.30
C SER A 116 10.87 -9.29 1.47
N ASP A 117 10.99 -9.21 0.15
CA ASP A 117 9.83 -9.26 -0.75
C ASP A 117 9.04 -10.59 -0.58
N ASP A 118 9.72 -11.70 -0.21
CA ASP A 118 9.05 -12.98 0.13
C ASP A 118 8.25 -12.90 1.43
N LYS A 119 8.77 -12.22 2.45
CA LYS A 119 8.04 -12.03 3.71
C LYS A 119 6.86 -11.08 3.55
N LEU A 120 7.02 -10.04 2.72
CA LEU A 120 5.92 -9.16 2.36
C LEU A 120 4.81 -9.93 1.63
N ALA A 121 5.18 -10.84 0.70
CA ALA A 121 4.23 -11.73 0.04
C ALA A 121 3.45 -12.58 1.04
N ALA A 122 4.15 -13.24 1.97
CA ALA A 122 3.53 -14.09 2.99
C ALA A 122 2.62 -13.29 3.97
N LEU A 123 2.96 -12.05 4.28
CA LEU A 123 2.13 -11.20 5.14
C LEU A 123 0.87 -10.72 4.42
N LEU A 124 1.00 -10.34 3.14
CA LEU A 124 -0.15 -9.96 2.31
C LEU A 124 -1.07 -11.16 2.05
N ASP A 125 -0.52 -12.35 1.84
CA ASP A 125 -1.29 -13.59 1.68
C ASP A 125 -2.14 -13.90 2.92
N LYS A 126 -1.59 -13.70 4.13
CA LYS A 126 -2.35 -13.80 5.40
C LYS A 126 -3.49 -12.78 5.50
N GLN A 127 -3.39 -11.65 4.81
CA GLN A 127 -4.45 -10.65 4.70
C GLN A 127 -5.43 -10.95 3.55
N GLY A 128 -5.29 -12.10 2.89
CA GLY A 128 -6.13 -12.51 1.77
C GLY A 128 -5.72 -11.90 0.42
N ILE A 129 -4.57 -11.22 0.33
CA ILE A 129 -4.11 -10.56 -0.88
C ILE A 129 -3.01 -11.39 -1.54
N LYS A 130 -3.37 -12.19 -2.55
CA LYS A 130 -2.41 -13.03 -3.28
C LYS A 130 -1.63 -12.22 -4.31
N VAL A 131 -0.40 -11.90 -3.99
CA VAL A 131 0.50 -11.15 -4.88
C VAL A 131 1.83 -11.89 -5.04
N ALA A 132 2.24 -12.09 -6.29
CA ALA A 132 3.52 -12.70 -6.59
C ALA A 132 4.70 -11.81 -6.12
N ARG A 133 5.79 -12.42 -5.64
CA ARG A 133 7.02 -11.74 -5.22
C ARG A 133 7.52 -10.71 -6.24
N ARG A 134 7.51 -11.07 -7.54
CA ARG A 134 7.95 -10.15 -8.61
C ARG A 134 7.09 -8.89 -8.69
N THR A 135 5.79 -9.02 -8.45
CA THR A 135 4.85 -7.88 -8.44
C THR A 135 5.10 -6.99 -7.23
N ILE A 136 5.41 -7.58 -6.06
CA ILE A 136 5.76 -6.82 -4.85
C ILE A 136 7.05 -6.03 -5.07
N ALA A 137 8.08 -6.63 -5.65
CA ALA A 137 9.31 -5.94 -6.00
C ALA A 137 9.04 -4.73 -6.92
N LYS A 138 8.23 -4.93 -7.98
CA LYS A 138 7.81 -3.85 -8.89
C LYS A 138 7.05 -2.72 -8.16
N TYR A 139 6.15 -3.07 -7.24
CA TYR A 139 5.39 -2.06 -6.49
C TYR A 139 6.27 -1.32 -5.48
N ARG A 140 7.19 -2.02 -4.81
CA ARG A 140 8.18 -1.41 -3.91
C ARG A 140 9.07 -0.42 -4.67
N GLU A 141 9.58 -0.80 -5.83
CA GLU A 141 10.38 0.08 -6.70
C GLU A 141 9.58 1.30 -7.17
N ALA A 142 8.32 1.11 -7.56
CA ALA A 142 7.44 2.20 -7.95
C ALA A 142 7.13 3.18 -6.79
N LEU A 143 7.27 2.74 -5.53
CA LEU A 143 7.17 3.57 -4.33
C LEU A 143 8.53 4.22 -3.94
N GLY A 144 9.61 3.96 -4.69
CA GLY A 144 10.95 4.45 -4.38
C GLY A 144 11.59 3.79 -3.15
N ILE A 145 11.09 2.64 -2.71
CA ILE A 145 11.58 1.94 -1.52
C ILE A 145 12.70 0.98 -1.89
N LEU A 146 13.85 1.09 -1.21
CA LEU A 146 15.03 0.25 -1.43
C LEU A 146 14.77 -1.22 -1.06
N PRO A 147 15.51 -2.18 -1.65
CA PRO A 147 15.43 -3.59 -1.27
C PRO A 147 15.89 -3.82 0.18
N SER A 148 15.45 -4.91 0.80
CA SER A 148 15.67 -5.19 2.23
C SER A 148 17.13 -5.14 2.67
N HIS A 149 18.07 -5.59 1.82
CA HIS A 149 19.50 -5.57 2.14
C HIS A 149 20.09 -4.16 2.23
N LEU A 150 19.53 -3.18 1.49
CA LEU A 150 19.94 -1.77 1.54
C LEU A 150 19.19 -0.96 2.61
N ARG A 151 18.07 -1.47 3.13
CA ARG A 151 17.34 -0.84 4.23
C ARG A 151 17.81 -1.27 5.62
N LYS A 152 18.70 -2.28 5.69
CA LYS A 152 19.19 -2.79 6.96
C LYS A 152 20.12 -1.77 7.61
N GLU A 153 19.71 -1.21 8.75
CA GLU A 153 20.57 -0.41 9.61
C GLU A 153 21.43 -1.34 10.47
N PHE A 154 22.72 -1.26 10.28
CA PHE A 154 23.68 -1.89 11.19
C PHE A 154 23.86 -0.94 12.37
N SER A 155 23.26 -1.23 13.52
CA SER A 155 23.60 -0.53 14.74
C SER A 155 25.06 -0.87 15.07
N SER A 156 25.96 0.05 14.81
CA SER A 156 27.33 0.01 15.25
C SER A 156 27.39 0.33 16.75
N VAL A 157 26.89 -0.57 17.59
CA VAL A 157 27.35 -0.66 18.99
C VAL A 157 27.18 -2.11 19.45
N PRO A 158 28.23 -2.93 19.46
CA PRO A 158 28.28 -4.01 20.41
C PRO A 158 28.78 -3.42 21.73
N SER A 159 27.89 -3.04 22.62
CA SER A 159 28.26 -2.99 24.04
C SER A 159 28.49 -4.42 24.53
N LYS A 160 29.63 -4.99 24.14
CA LYS A 160 30.24 -6.05 24.93
C LYS A 160 30.75 -5.38 26.19
N GLU A 161 30.00 -5.44 27.26
CA GLU A 161 30.55 -5.31 28.60
C GLU A 161 31.74 -6.25 28.70
N PRO A 162 32.92 -5.78 29.16
CA PRO A 162 34.07 -6.66 29.37
C PRO A 162 33.66 -7.60 30.49
N LYS A 163 33.53 -8.89 30.18
CA LYS A 163 33.47 -9.95 31.21
C LYS A 163 34.61 -9.75 32.15
N ALA A 164 34.31 -9.39 33.40
CA ALA A 164 35.24 -9.32 34.49
C ALA A 164 36.06 -10.62 34.52
N ARG A 165 37.38 -10.49 34.29
CA ARG A 165 38.35 -11.58 34.47
C ARG A 165 38.25 -12.00 35.93
N LYS A 166 37.74 -13.20 36.18
CA LYS A 166 37.93 -13.88 37.47
C LYS A 166 39.42 -13.98 37.71
N ALA A 167 39.91 -13.22 38.68
CA ALA A 167 41.23 -13.37 39.22
C ALA A 167 41.37 -14.79 39.78
N LYS A 168 42.29 -15.59 39.22
CA LYS A 168 42.72 -16.83 39.81
C LYS A 168 43.41 -16.47 41.12
N SER A 169 42.84 -16.87 42.24
CA SER A 169 43.51 -16.96 43.50
C SER A 169 44.62 -18.00 43.38
N ALA A 170 45.88 -17.57 43.55
CA ALA A 170 47.01 -18.44 43.75
C ALA A 170 46.95 -19.06 45.15
N PRO A 171 47.47 -20.32 45.33
CA PRO A 171 47.46 -20.97 46.64
C PRO A 171 48.55 -20.36 47.53
N ALA A 172 48.18 -20.15 48.80
CA ALA A 172 49.14 -19.82 49.84
C ALA A 172 49.92 -21.08 50.19
N ASP A 173 51.23 -21.00 50.03
CA ASP A 173 52.18 -21.97 50.53
C ASP A 173 52.43 -21.75 52.03
N GLU A 174 52.42 -22.87 52.69
CA GLU A 174 52.69 -23.15 54.10
C GLU A 174 54.25 -23.11 54.32
N ALA A 175 54.66 -22.36 55.25
CA ALA A 175 55.96 -22.58 55.95
C ALA A 175 55.94 -21.84 57.28
N ALA A 176 55.77 -22.55 58.33
CA ALA A 176 56.69 -23.18 59.21
C ALA A 176 57.33 -22.22 60.24
N ALA A 177 57.20 -22.67 61.43
CA ALA A 177 58.13 -22.70 62.52
C ALA A 177 58.22 -21.47 63.44
N GLU A 178 57.84 -21.67 64.63
CA GLU A 178 58.62 -22.13 65.77
C GLU A 178 59.19 -21.00 66.59
N SER A 179 58.99 -21.13 67.83
CA SER A 179 59.77 -20.79 69.05
C SER A 179 59.29 -19.66 69.94
N ALA A 180 58.97 -20.08 71.07
CA ALA A 180 59.52 -19.85 72.39
C ALA A 180 58.85 -18.77 73.26
N SER A 181 58.48 -19.27 74.36
CA SER A 181 58.50 -18.95 75.78
C SER A 181 57.17 -18.64 76.37
#